data_1e43fe2de1bb025de1b70e7b048dff9a
#
_entry.id   1e43fe2de1bb025de1b70e7b048dff9a
#
_cell.length_a   1.000
_cell.length_b   1.000
_cell.length_c   1.000
_cell.angle_alpha   90.00
_cell.angle_beta   90.00
_cell.angle_gamma   90.00
#
_symmetry.space_group_name_H-M   'P 1'
#
loop_
_entity.id
_entity.type
_entity.pdbx_description
1 polymer ?
#
loop_
_entity_poly.entity_id
_entity_poly.type
_entity_poly.pdbx_seq_one_letter_code
_entity_poly.pdbx_strand_id
1 'polypeptide(L)'
;LALAKFLSNINSDIKKFRTQVYSFIIISIPLLLVVIQPDPGTALVFFGFYLVLHIIGLPSIYLNIFITSIIIFLSTVYFGKTNMIIFSSLLFGLFFTHRLYKGLKKKRLIYYTVSSIIFILCVDLIFNNIFEQRHRDRFNIVLGLDDDLKGIGYNTNQSQLAFKSGGIFGEGFLKGSQTKGDFIPEQHSDYIFATIGEEWGFVGSLVTILVFSLLLLRIIDRTSIQRNIFYKIYSYCVIVLIFFHFAINISMVIGIFPSVGIPLPFISYGGSSMLAFTILFAGYIKIDSSKKEKW
;
A
#
# COMPACT_ATOMS: atom_id res chain seq x y z
N LEU A 1 -17.67 -3.71 -3.91
CA LEU A 1 -19.09 -3.65 -4.26
C LEU A 1 -19.89 -2.79 -3.30
N ALA A 2 -19.86 -3.04 -1.97
CA ALA A 2 -20.65 -2.29 -0.97
C ALA A 2 -20.36 -0.78 -1.02
N LEU A 3 -19.07 -0.40 -1.02
CA LEU A 3 -18.65 1.00 -1.12
C LEU A 3 -19.16 1.66 -2.42
N ALA A 4 -19.01 0.98 -3.56
CA ALA A 4 -19.46 1.49 -4.86
C ALA A 4 -20.99 1.67 -4.87
N LYS A 5 -21.75 0.71 -4.31
CA LYS A 5 -23.21 0.80 -4.21
C LYS A 5 -23.65 1.94 -3.30
N PHE A 6 -23.00 2.11 -2.15
CA PHE A 6 -23.31 3.18 -1.21
C PHE A 6 -23.08 4.57 -1.83
N LEU A 7 -21.92 4.78 -2.43
CA LEU A 7 -21.54 6.07 -3.02
C LEU A 7 -22.25 6.39 -4.35
N SER A 8 -22.81 5.39 -5.03
CA SER A 8 -23.60 5.59 -6.25
C SER A 8 -25.04 6.06 -5.99
N ASN A 9 -25.50 6.08 -4.75
CA ASN A 9 -26.82 6.56 -4.41
C ASN A 9 -26.92 8.07 -4.64
N ILE A 10 -28.07 8.53 -5.19
CA ILE A 10 -28.34 9.95 -5.53
C ILE A 10 -28.16 10.87 -4.31
N ASN A 11 -28.45 10.37 -3.11
CA ASN A 11 -28.34 11.15 -1.87
C ASN A 11 -26.93 11.15 -1.24
N SER A 12 -25.97 10.40 -1.81
CA SER A 12 -24.62 10.21 -1.26
C SER A 12 -23.64 11.24 -1.86
N ASP A 13 -23.61 12.44 -1.29
CA ASP A 13 -22.56 13.42 -1.60
C ASP A 13 -21.39 13.23 -0.63
N ILE A 14 -20.20 12.86 -1.15
CA ILE A 14 -18.99 12.63 -0.36
C ILE A 14 -18.48 13.86 0.39
N LYS A 15 -18.93 15.05 0.00
CA LYS A 15 -18.63 16.30 0.71
C LYS A 15 -19.40 16.44 2.03
N LYS A 16 -20.51 15.73 2.19
CA LYS A 16 -21.30 15.73 3.44
C LYS A 16 -20.62 14.85 4.48
N PHE A 17 -20.42 15.37 5.68
CA PHE A 17 -19.80 14.68 6.80
C PHE A 17 -20.42 13.29 7.09
N ARG A 18 -21.74 13.20 7.03
CA ARG A 18 -22.47 11.93 7.23
C ARG A 18 -22.07 10.85 6.20
N THR A 19 -21.94 11.22 4.92
CA THR A 19 -21.51 10.30 3.86
C THR A 19 -20.06 9.87 4.07
N GLN A 20 -19.20 10.80 4.50
CA GLN A 20 -17.81 10.48 4.85
C GLN A 20 -17.74 9.42 5.96
N VAL A 21 -18.46 9.64 7.07
CA VAL A 21 -18.48 8.70 8.20
C VAL A 21 -18.94 7.31 7.77
N TYR A 22 -20.03 7.19 7.02
CA TYR A 22 -20.49 5.88 6.53
C TYR A 22 -19.49 5.22 5.57
N SER A 23 -18.84 5.99 4.70
CA SER A 23 -17.79 5.45 3.80
C SER A 23 -16.60 4.93 4.59
N PHE A 24 -16.16 5.68 5.62
CA PHE A 24 -15.11 5.23 6.53
C PHE A 24 -15.50 3.96 7.28
N ILE A 25 -16.72 3.86 7.79
CA ILE A 25 -17.22 2.65 8.47
C ILE A 25 -17.19 1.44 7.53
N ILE A 26 -17.68 1.58 6.28
CA ILE A 26 -17.69 0.50 5.29
C ILE A 26 -16.28 -0.04 5.00
N ILE A 27 -15.25 0.83 5.00
CA ILE A 27 -13.86 0.44 4.78
C ILE A 27 -13.25 -0.10 6.08
N SER A 28 -13.51 0.54 7.22
CA SER A 28 -12.83 0.23 8.48
C SER A 28 -13.32 -1.06 9.13
N ILE A 29 -14.58 -1.46 8.95
CA ILE A 29 -15.08 -2.74 9.54
C ILE A 29 -14.31 -3.95 8.98
N PRO A 30 -14.21 -4.16 7.64
CA PRO A 30 -13.40 -5.25 7.11
C PRO A 30 -11.91 -5.12 7.47
N LEU A 31 -11.38 -3.89 7.45
CA LEU A 31 -10.00 -3.62 7.84
C LEU A 31 -9.72 -4.10 9.28
N LEU A 32 -10.56 -3.76 10.23
CA LEU A 32 -10.41 -4.19 11.62
C LEU A 32 -10.47 -5.70 11.78
N LEU A 33 -11.39 -6.37 11.05
CA LEU A 33 -11.48 -7.84 11.07
C LEU A 33 -10.17 -8.48 10.55
N VAL A 34 -9.58 -7.93 9.51
CA VAL A 34 -8.30 -8.40 8.94
C VAL A 34 -7.14 -8.17 9.91
N VAL A 35 -7.10 -7.01 10.58
CA VAL A 35 -6.09 -6.72 11.62
C VAL A 35 -6.18 -7.71 12.80
N ILE A 36 -7.39 -8.11 13.20
CA ILE A 36 -7.59 -9.13 14.23
C ILE A 36 -7.09 -10.52 13.78
N GLN A 37 -7.06 -10.80 12.47
CA GLN A 37 -6.54 -12.04 11.88
C GLN A 37 -5.00 -12.07 11.73
N PRO A 38 -4.25 -11.23 12.40
CA PRO A 38 -2.88 -10.73 12.20
C PRO A 38 -2.37 -10.81 10.76
N ASP A 39 -3.15 -10.27 9.81
CA ASP A 39 -2.77 -10.13 8.40
C ASP A 39 -2.48 -8.65 8.05
N PRO A 40 -1.28 -8.12 8.34
CA PRO A 40 -0.95 -6.73 8.06
C PRO A 40 -0.88 -6.45 6.55
N GLY A 41 -0.63 -7.44 5.73
CA GLY A 41 -0.54 -7.31 4.30
C GLY A 41 -1.88 -6.91 3.68
N THR A 42 -2.90 -7.74 3.87
CA THR A 42 -4.25 -7.43 3.40
C THR A 42 -4.79 -6.13 4.04
N ALA A 43 -4.47 -5.86 5.33
CA ALA A 43 -4.86 -4.61 5.97
C ALA A 43 -4.33 -3.37 5.23
N LEU A 44 -3.08 -3.40 4.76
CA LEU A 44 -2.47 -2.31 3.98
C LEU A 44 -3.22 -2.05 2.66
N VAL A 45 -3.68 -3.09 1.98
CA VAL A 45 -4.45 -2.95 0.75
C VAL A 45 -5.77 -2.21 0.99
N PHE A 46 -6.43 -2.43 2.14
CA PHE A 46 -7.66 -1.71 2.50
C PHE A 46 -7.45 -0.20 2.63
N PHE A 47 -6.27 0.26 3.04
CA PHE A 47 -5.95 1.69 3.05
C PHE A 47 -6.02 2.32 1.65
N GLY A 48 -5.79 1.54 0.60
CA GLY A 48 -5.95 1.99 -0.77
C GLY A 48 -7.36 2.52 -1.09
N PHE A 49 -8.41 2.02 -0.43
CA PHE A 49 -9.78 2.51 -0.64
C PHE A 49 -9.98 3.97 -0.21
N TYR A 50 -9.15 4.51 0.69
CA TYR A 50 -9.18 5.93 1.01
C TYR A 50 -8.73 6.81 -0.16
N LEU A 51 -7.83 6.30 -1.04
CA LEU A 51 -7.50 6.96 -2.29
C LEU A 51 -8.69 7.00 -3.24
N VAL A 52 -9.50 5.93 -3.29
CA VAL A 52 -10.75 5.93 -4.08
C VAL A 52 -11.69 7.03 -3.60
N LEU A 53 -11.86 7.18 -2.28
CA LEU A 53 -12.69 8.26 -1.72
C LEU A 53 -12.17 9.65 -2.13
N HIS A 54 -10.83 9.83 -2.14
CA HIS A 54 -10.21 11.08 -2.57
C HIS A 54 -10.48 11.37 -4.06
N ILE A 55 -10.35 10.38 -4.94
CA ILE A 55 -10.63 10.51 -6.38
C ILE A 55 -12.09 10.88 -6.63
N ILE A 56 -13.01 10.41 -5.78
CA ILE A 56 -14.46 10.71 -5.89
C ILE A 56 -14.81 12.09 -5.35
N GLY A 57 -13.90 12.75 -4.63
CA GLY A 57 -14.09 14.13 -4.15
C GLY A 57 -14.02 14.33 -2.63
N LEU A 58 -13.48 13.35 -1.88
CA LEU A 58 -13.14 13.57 -0.47
C LEU A 58 -12.12 14.71 -0.35
N PRO A 59 -12.28 15.65 0.58
CA PRO A 59 -11.34 16.76 0.76
C PRO A 59 -9.89 16.32 0.92
N SER A 60 -8.96 16.98 0.23
CA SER A 60 -7.53 16.65 0.21
C SER A 60 -6.87 16.67 1.60
N ILE A 61 -7.51 17.33 2.57
CA ILE A 61 -6.99 17.38 3.95
C ILE A 61 -6.82 15.96 4.53
N TYR A 62 -7.73 15.02 4.24
CA TYR A 62 -7.64 13.64 4.72
C TYR A 62 -6.42 12.91 4.13
N LEU A 63 -6.19 13.09 2.82
CA LEU A 63 -5.02 12.50 2.15
C LEU A 63 -3.71 13.10 2.69
N ASN A 64 -3.68 14.42 2.89
CA ASN A 64 -2.50 15.10 3.44
C ASN A 64 -2.21 14.62 4.88
N ILE A 65 -3.22 14.47 5.72
CA ILE A 65 -3.07 13.91 7.07
C ILE A 65 -2.52 12.48 6.98
N PHE A 66 -3.07 11.65 6.11
CA PHE A 66 -2.65 10.26 5.93
C PHE A 66 -1.18 10.17 5.50
N ILE A 67 -0.77 10.91 4.47
CA ILE A 67 0.62 10.93 3.99
C ILE A 67 1.56 11.46 5.09
N THR A 68 1.18 12.54 5.76
CA THR A 68 1.98 13.12 6.85
C THR A 68 2.12 12.13 8.01
N SER A 69 1.07 11.38 8.34
CA SER A 69 1.11 10.34 9.38
C SER A 69 2.08 9.22 9.03
N ILE A 70 2.11 8.76 7.77
CA ILE A 70 3.08 7.75 7.31
C ILE A 70 4.51 8.29 7.43
N ILE A 71 4.76 9.52 6.99
CA ILE A 71 6.10 10.13 7.08
C ILE A 71 6.54 10.24 8.55
N ILE A 72 5.68 10.71 9.44
CA ILE A 72 5.99 10.82 10.88
C ILE A 72 6.21 9.43 11.47
N PHE A 73 5.40 8.44 11.11
CA PHE A 73 5.56 7.06 11.58
C PHE A 73 6.94 6.50 11.22
N LEU A 74 7.28 6.49 9.93
CA LEU A 74 8.56 5.96 9.45
C LEU A 74 9.75 6.73 10.05
N SER A 75 9.65 8.06 10.12
CA SER A 75 10.70 8.89 10.72
C SER A 75 10.84 8.64 12.23
N THR A 76 9.74 8.39 12.95
CA THR A 76 9.79 8.08 14.38
C THR A 76 10.44 6.73 14.64
N VAL A 77 10.14 5.72 13.81
CA VAL A 77 10.77 4.41 13.92
C VAL A 77 12.27 4.50 13.61
N TYR A 78 12.65 5.25 12.56
CA TYR A 78 14.04 5.36 12.12
C TYR A 78 14.92 6.21 13.05
N PHE A 79 14.47 7.42 13.39
CA PHE A 79 15.27 8.38 14.21
C PHE A 79 15.04 8.25 15.71
N GLY A 80 14.00 7.50 16.12
CA GLY A 80 13.58 7.41 17.50
C GLY A 80 12.72 8.61 17.97
N LYS A 81 11.88 8.38 18.99
CA LYS A 81 10.92 9.39 19.50
C LYS A 81 11.58 10.68 19.96
N THR A 82 12.73 10.60 20.66
CA THR A 82 13.42 11.77 21.24
C THR A 82 13.86 12.73 20.16
N ASN A 83 14.55 12.22 19.13
CA ASN A 83 15.04 13.02 18.00
C ASN A 83 13.86 13.63 17.22
N MET A 84 12.77 12.90 17.03
CA MET A 84 11.60 13.40 16.33
C MET A 84 10.84 14.46 17.11
N ILE A 85 10.78 14.39 18.44
CA ILE A 85 10.22 15.45 19.29
C ILE A 85 11.09 16.70 19.22
N ILE A 86 12.42 16.56 19.28
CA ILE A 86 13.35 17.67 19.14
C ILE A 86 13.18 18.34 17.77
N PHE A 87 13.15 17.54 16.69
CA PHE A 87 12.98 18.05 15.32
C PHE A 87 11.64 18.80 15.15
N SER A 88 10.53 18.23 15.65
CA SER A 88 9.21 18.87 15.59
C SER A 88 9.16 20.17 16.40
N SER A 89 9.84 20.23 17.55
CA SER A 89 9.94 21.44 18.38
C SER A 89 10.82 22.54 17.74
N LEU A 90 11.91 22.14 17.08
CA LEU A 90 12.77 23.08 16.30
C LEU A 90 12.01 23.67 15.10
N LEU A 91 11.29 22.85 14.36
CA LEU A 91 10.42 23.33 13.28
C LEU A 91 9.35 24.29 13.81
N PHE A 92 8.73 23.95 14.94
CA PHE A 92 7.79 24.87 15.61
C PHE A 92 8.46 26.20 15.92
N GLY A 93 9.64 26.22 16.54
CA GLY A 93 10.37 27.44 16.86
C GLY A 93 10.64 28.31 15.62
N LEU A 94 11.13 27.71 14.53
CA LEU A 94 11.38 28.38 13.27
C LEU A 94 10.12 28.99 12.66
N PHE A 95 9.03 28.22 12.55
CA PHE A 95 7.76 28.70 12.02
C PHE A 95 7.06 29.69 12.96
N PHE A 96 7.25 29.57 14.26
CA PHE A 96 6.70 30.47 15.24
C PHE A 96 7.35 31.85 15.16
N THR A 97 8.67 31.94 15.10
CA THR A 97 9.40 33.19 14.90
C THR A 97 9.05 33.86 13.58
N HIS A 98 8.97 33.07 12.49
CA HIS A 98 8.55 33.60 11.18
C HIS A 98 7.12 34.15 11.20
N ARG A 99 6.17 33.48 11.88
CA ARG A 99 4.77 33.97 12.01
C ARG A 99 4.66 35.16 12.96
N LEU A 100 5.51 35.24 14.00
CA LEU A 100 5.62 36.43 14.84
C LEU A 100 6.00 37.64 14.00
N TYR A 101 7.03 37.50 13.18
CA TYR A 101 7.50 38.53 12.28
C TYR A 101 6.41 39.03 11.31
N LYS A 102 5.58 38.11 10.76
CA LYS A 102 4.48 38.44 9.82
C LYS A 102 3.13 38.77 10.48
N GLY A 103 3.02 38.84 11.80
CA GLY A 103 1.76 39.13 12.50
C GLY A 103 0.62 38.11 12.30
N LEU A 104 0.93 36.88 11.88
CA LEU A 104 -0.05 35.84 11.55
C LEU A 104 -0.58 35.10 12.80
N LYS A 105 -1.81 34.55 12.70
CA LYS A 105 -2.45 33.80 13.79
C LYS A 105 -1.65 32.55 14.17
N LYS A 106 -1.23 32.45 15.45
CA LYS A 106 -0.35 31.42 15.99
C LYS A 106 -1.08 30.13 16.39
N LYS A 107 -2.39 30.20 16.73
CA LYS A 107 -3.17 29.08 17.25
C LYS A 107 -3.07 27.79 16.41
N ARG A 108 -3.16 27.90 15.08
CA ARG A 108 -3.08 26.74 14.20
C ARG A 108 -1.73 26.03 14.24
N LEU A 109 -0.64 26.79 14.38
CA LEU A 109 0.70 26.22 14.47
C LEU A 109 0.85 25.39 15.75
N ILE A 110 0.36 25.91 16.88
CA ILE A 110 0.37 25.22 18.16
C ILE A 110 -0.41 23.89 18.06
N TYR A 111 -1.61 23.90 17.43
CA TYR A 111 -2.38 22.67 17.24
C TYR A 111 -1.64 21.63 16.41
N TYR A 112 -1.00 22.01 15.31
CA TYR A 112 -0.25 21.06 14.48
C TYR A 112 0.94 20.46 15.20
N THR A 113 1.69 21.26 15.97
CA THR A 113 2.85 20.74 16.72
C THR A 113 2.45 19.88 17.89
N VAL A 114 1.45 20.28 18.67
CA VAL A 114 0.93 19.44 19.76
C VAL A 114 0.39 18.11 19.20
N SER A 115 -0.37 18.17 18.11
CA SER A 115 -0.89 16.96 17.44
C SER A 115 0.23 16.06 16.93
N SER A 116 1.30 16.63 16.33
CA SER A 116 2.45 15.83 15.85
C SER A 116 3.21 15.18 17.01
N ILE A 117 3.42 15.88 18.12
CA ILE A 117 4.08 15.32 19.31
C ILE A 117 3.24 14.19 19.92
N ILE A 118 1.93 14.39 20.08
CA ILE A 118 1.02 13.33 20.55
C ILE A 118 1.10 12.12 19.63
N PHE A 119 1.09 12.34 18.31
CA PHE A 119 1.18 11.26 17.33
C PHE A 119 2.51 10.51 17.41
N ILE A 120 3.66 11.21 17.58
CA ILE A 120 4.98 10.60 17.78
C ILE A 120 4.98 9.69 19.03
N LEU A 121 4.40 10.17 20.14
CA LEU A 121 4.29 9.39 21.37
C LEU A 121 3.38 8.16 21.18
N CYS A 122 2.26 8.30 20.48
CA CYS A 122 1.37 7.19 20.15
C CYS A 122 2.09 6.15 19.25
N VAL A 123 2.85 6.60 18.26
CA VAL A 123 3.64 5.71 17.38
C VAL A 123 4.65 4.91 18.22
N ASP A 124 5.41 5.55 19.08
CA ASP A 124 6.39 4.87 19.94
C ASP A 124 5.70 3.84 20.87
N LEU A 125 4.59 4.21 21.49
CA LEU A 125 3.81 3.31 22.34
C LEU A 125 3.29 2.09 21.54
N ILE A 126 2.69 2.32 20.40
CA ILE A 126 2.11 1.25 19.55
C ILE A 126 3.22 0.35 19.02
N PHE A 127 4.29 0.94 18.48
CA PHE A 127 5.38 0.18 17.88
C PHE A 127 6.13 -0.66 18.89
N ASN A 128 6.43 -0.12 20.10
CA ASN A 128 7.23 -0.82 21.09
C ASN A 128 6.43 -1.75 22.00
N ASN A 129 5.13 -1.48 22.27
CA ASN A 129 4.36 -2.24 23.24
C ASN A 129 3.22 -3.09 22.64
N ILE A 130 2.70 -2.71 21.46
CA ILE A 130 1.54 -3.40 20.84
C ILE A 130 1.98 -4.28 19.69
N PHE A 131 2.93 -3.82 18.86
CA PHE A 131 3.43 -4.64 17.76
C PHE A 131 4.18 -5.85 18.29
N GLU A 132 3.86 -7.03 17.74
CA GLU A 132 4.65 -8.25 17.98
C GLU A 132 6.11 -8.05 17.52
N GLN A 133 7.04 -8.73 18.21
CA GLN A 133 8.47 -8.63 17.90
C GLN A 133 8.75 -8.84 16.40
N ARG A 134 8.16 -9.88 15.80
CA ARG A 134 8.37 -10.21 14.37
C ARG A 134 7.97 -9.08 13.41
N HIS A 135 6.96 -8.27 13.75
CA HIS A 135 6.57 -7.13 12.91
C HIS A 135 7.55 -5.97 13.06
N ARG A 136 8.03 -5.72 14.28
CA ARG A 136 9.08 -4.70 14.54
C ARG A 136 10.36 -5.02 13.79
N ASP A 137 10.81 -6.28 13.86
CA ASP A 137 12.04 -6.73 13.22
C ASP A 137 11.97 -6.58 11.70
N ARG A 138 10.81 -6.88 11.07
CA ARG A 138 10.61 -6.63 9.63
C ARG A 138 10.77 -5.16 9.24
N PHE A 139 10.25 -4.24 10.06
CA PHE A 139 10.45 -2.80 9.83
C PHE A 139 11.90 -2.40 10.04
N ASN A 140 12.54 -2.89 11.11
CA ASN A 140 13.93 -2.58 11.43
C ASN A 140 14.88 -3.06 10.32
N ILE A 141 14.67 -4.25 9.77
CA ILE A 141 15.48 -4.79 8.66
C ILE A 141 15.36 -3.90 7.42
N VAL A 142 14.15 -3.50 7.01
CA VAL A 142 13.95 -2.65 5.83
C VAL A 142 14.54 -1.25 6.04
N LEU A 143 14.48 -0.73 7.27
CA LEU A 143 15.09 0.56 7.62
C LEU A 143 16.61 0.49 7.82
N GLY A 144 17.21 -0.72 7.74
CA GLY A 144 18.64 -0.90 7.97
C GLY A 144 19.08 -0.71 9.43
N LEU A 145 18.15 -0.88 10.38
CA LEU A 145 18.41 -0.78 11.82
C LEU A 145 18.80 -2.12 12.43
N ASP A 146 18.55 -3.22 11.73
CA ASP A 146 18.87 -4.59 12.14
C ASP A 146 19.30 -5.41 10.92
N ASP A 147 20.30 -6.28 11.09
CA ASP A 147 20.90 -7.10 10.04
C ASP A 147 20.60 -8.59 10.21
N ASP A 148 19.43 -8.97 10.73
CA ASP A 148 19.05 -10.39 10.86
C ASP A 148 18.76 -11.04 9.50
N LEU A 149 19.83 -11.36 8.77
CA LEU A 149 19.78 -11.98 7.45
C LEU A 149 19.44 -13.49 7.50
N LYS A 150 19.48 -14.13 8.67
CA LYS A 150 19.24 -15.57 8.85
C LYS A 150 17.90 -15.90 9.52
N GLY A 151 17.28 -14.92 10.20
CA GLY A 151 15.99 -15.05 10.84
C GLY A 151 14.86 -14.46 10.01
N ILE A 152 14.22 -13.42 10.53
CA ILE A 152 13.03 -12.79 9.91
C ILE A 152 13.33 -12.15 8.55
N GLY A 153 14.57 -11.66 8.35
CA GLY A 153 15.03 -11.10 7.07
C GLY A 153 15.43 -12.12 6.02
N TYR A 154 15.46 -13.42 6.35
CA TYR A 154 15.93 -14.47 5.45
C TYR A 154 15.24 -14.46 4.08
N ASN A 155 13.91 -14.43 4.06
CA ASN A 155 13.14 -14.45 2.80
C ASN A 155 13.47 -13.26 1.90
N THR A 156 13.56 -12.07 2.47
CA THR A 156 13.91 -10.85 1.73
C THR A 156 15.34 -10.91 1.23
N ASN A 157 16.28 -11.39 2.04
CA ASN A 157 17.66 -11.55 1.64
C ASN A 157 17.81 -12.57 0.51
N GLN A 158 17.17 -13.75 0.62
CA GLN A 158 17.20 -14.76 -0.44
C GLN A 158 16.55 -14.28 -1.73
N SER A 159 15.45 -13.52 -1.65
CA SER A 159 14.83 -12.94 -2.83
C SER A 159 15.74 -11.91 -3.53
N GLN A 160 16.48 -11.10 -2.77
CA GLN A 160 17.46 -10.17 -3.34
C GLN A 160 18.67 -10.89 -3.94
N LEU A 161 19.12 -12.02 -3.36
CA LEU A 161 20.17 -12.86 -3.93
C LEU A 161 19.72 -13.47 -5.26
N ALA A 162 18.48 -13.96 -5.34
CA ALA A 162 17.89 -14.47 -6.58
C ALA A 162 17.84 -13.38 -7.67
N PHE A 163 17.45 -12.16 -7.33
CA PHE A 163 17.51 -11.03 -8.27
C PHE A 163 18.93 -10.74 -8.76
N LYS A 164 19.91 -10.80 -7.87
CA LYS A 164 21.32 -10.55 -8.23
C LYS A 164 21.88 -11.63 -9.14
N SER A 165 21.54 -12.91 -8.89
CA SER A 165 21.98 -14.04 -9.73
C SER A 165 21.39 -13.97 -11.14
N GLY A 166 20.14 -13.54 -11.28
CA GLY A 166 19.47 -13.42 -12.57
C GLY A 166 20.08 -12.39 -13.54
N GLY A 167 20.81 -11.38 -13.05
CA GLY A 167 21.44 -10.36 -13.89
C GLY A 167 20.48 -9.70 -14.88
N ILE A 168 20.93 -9.44 -16.12
CA ILE A 168 20.11 -8.77 -17.13
C ILE A 168 19.12 -9.72 -17.81
N PHE A 169 19.54 -10.92 -18.19
CA PHE A 169 18.76 -11.87 -19.00
C PHE A 169 18.26 -13.09 -18.27
N GLY A 170 18.62 -13.25 -17.00
CA GLY A 170 18.25 -14.39 -16.17
C GLY A 170 19.14 -15.62 -16.38
N GLU A 171 19.02 -16.58 -15.44
CA GLU A 171 19.69 -17.88 -15.51
C GLU A 171 19.00 -18.84 -16.49
N GLY A 172 17.78 -18.50 -16.93
CA GLY A 172 16.92 -19.30 -17.80
C GLY A 172 15.78 -19.99 -17.08
N PHE A 173 14.72 -20.28 -17.83
CA PHE A 173 13.50 -20.89 -17.30
C PHE A 173 13.78 -22.22 -16.60
N LEU A 174 13.34 -22.37 -15.34
CA LEU A 174 13.57 -23.50 -14.45
C LEU A 174 15.06 -23.82 -14.17
N LYS A 175 15.95 -22.84 -14.35
CA LYS A 175 17.38 -23.01 -14.12
C LYS A 175 17.91 -22.18 -12.94
N GLY A 176 17.07 -21.37 -12.34
CA GLY A 176 17.44 -20.51 -11.21
C GLY A 176 18.04 -21.30 -10.06
N SER A 177 19.18 -20.89 -9.57
CA SER A 177 19.92 -21.59 -8.51
C SER A 177 19.23 -21.50 -7.16
N GLN A 178 18.65 -20.34 -6.82
CA GLN A 178 17.95 -20.10 -5.56
C GLN A 178 16.54 -20.70 -5.58
N THR A 179 15.83 -20.54 -6.69
CA THR A 179 14.45 -21.05 -6.86
C THR A 179 14.43 -22.58 -6.96
N LYS A 180 15.36 -23.19 -7.68
CA LYS A 180 15.47 -24.66 -7.80
C LYS A 180 15.91 -25.34 -6.50
N GLY A 181 16.69 -24.63 -5.69
CA GLY A 181 17.14 -25.11 -4.38
C GLY A 181 16.13 -24.94 -3.26
N ASP A 182 14.93 -24.42 -3.54
CA ASP A 182 13.87 -24.06 -2.56
C ASP A 182 14.39 -23.19 -1.40
N PHE A 183 15.40 -22.33 -1.69
CA PHE A 183 15.99 -21.44 -0.68
C PHE A 183 15.07 -20.27 -0.32
N ILE A 184 14.06 -19.97 -1.13
CA ILE A 184 13.09 -18.91 -0.87
C ILE A 184 11.78 -19.55 -0.40
N PRO A 185 11.46 -19.51 0.90
CA PRO A 185 10.16 -19.94 1.38
C PRO A 185 9.05 -19.13 0.69
N GLU A 186 7.92 -19.80 0.38
CA GLU A 186 6.78 -19.17 -0.31
C GLU A 186 7.12 -18.54 -1.68
N GLN A 187 8.13 -19.07 -2.39
CA GLN A 187 8.57 -18.56 -3.70
C GLN A 187 7.47 -18.58 -4.75
N HIS A 188 6.54 -19.53 -4.68
CA HIS A 188 5.44 -19.66 -5.66
C HIS A 188 4.26 -18.71 -5.36
N SER A 189 4.11 -18.27 -4.11
CA SER A 189 3.03 -17.38 -3.65
C SER A 189 3.50 -15.94 -3.55
N ASP A 190 4.09 -15.57 -2.43
CA ASP A 190 4.37 -14.18 -2.11
C ASP A 190 5.66 -13.65 -2.76
N TYR A 191 6.62 -14.54 -3.04
CA TYR A 191 7.92 -14.18 -3.61
C TYR A 191 8.07 -14.57 -5.09
N ILE A 192 6.96 -14.82 -5.82
CA ILE A 192 7.00 -15.23 -7.24
C ILE A 192 7.77 -14.23 -8.12
N PHE A 193 7.76 -12.95 -7.78
CA PHE A 193 8.51 -11.94 -8.52
C PHE A 193 10.03 -12.13 -8.39
N ALA A 194 10.53 -12.74 -7.31
CA ALA A 194 11.94 -13.14 -7.18
C ALA A 194 12.30 -14.23 -8.19
N THR A 195 11.42 -15.23 -8.38
CA THR A 195 11.59 -16.27 -9.41
C THR A 195 11.64 -15.66 -10.82
N ILE A 196 10.76 -14.70 -11.12
CA ILE A 196 10.80 -13.98 -12.40
C ILE A 196 12.14 -13.25 -12.55
N GLY A 197 12.64 -12.60 -11.50
CA GLY A 197 13.92 -11.88 -11.50
C GLY A 197 15.11 -12.80 -11.69
N GLU A 198 15.11 -14.00 -11.12
CA GLU A 198 16.19 -14.99 -11.26
C GLU A 198 16.17 -15.63 -12.64
N GLU A 199 15.02 -16.15 -13.08
CA GLU A 199 14.92 -16.92 -14.32
C GLU A 199 14.98 -16.07 -15.58
N TRP A 200 14.35 -14.88 -15.57
CA TRP A 200 14.21 -13.99 -16.74
C TRP A 200 15.00 -12.67 -16.59
N GLY A 201 15.65 -12.48 -15.44
CA GLY A 201 16.49 -11.33 -15.16
C GLY A 201 15.76 -10.00 -15.08
N PHE A 202 16.52 -8.93 -15.21
CA PHE A 202 15.99 -7.57 -15.25
C PHE A 202 14.99 -7.36 -16.38
N VAL A 203 15.22 -7.97 -17.55
CA VAL A 203 14.31 -7.85 -18.73
C VAL A 203 12.95 -8.45 -18.41
N GLY A 204 12.89 -9.66 -17.84
CA GLY A 204 11.62 -10.30 -17.46
C GLY A 204 10.87 -9.52 -16.40
N SER A 205 11.60 -9.01 -15.40
CA SER A 205 11.04 -8.15 -14.35
C SER A 205 10.44 -6.86 -14.94
N LEU A 206 11.17 -6.20 -15.85
CA LEU A 206 10.71 -4.99 -16.53
C LEU A 206 9.47 -5.26 -17.39
N VAL A 207 9.45 -6.35 -18.15
CA VAL A 207 8.26 -6.75 -18.94
C VAL A 207 7.06 -6.96 -18.04
N THR A 208 7.22 -7.64 -16.91
CA THR A 208 6.14 -7.85 -15.94
C THR A 208 5.60 -6.50 -15.42
N ILE A 209 6.49 -5.58 -15.03
CA ILE A 209 6.10 -4.24 -14.57
C ILE A 209 5.37 -3.47 -15.67
N LEU A 210 5.86 -3.53 -16.92
CA LEU A 210 5.23 -2.85 -18.05
C LEU A 210 3.83 -3.41 -18.35
N VAL A 211 3.65 -4.73 -18.35
CA VAL A 211 2.34 -5.36 -18.59
C VAL A 211 1.33 -4.94 -17.53
N PHE A 212 1.69 -4.98 -16.24
CA PHE A 212 0.80 -4.50 -15.18
C PHE A 212 0.50 -3.00 -15.28
N SER A 213 1.51 -2.20 -15.59
CA SER A 213 1.33 -0.75 -15.78
C SER A 213 0.39 -0.44 -16.94
N LEU A 214 0.54 -1.12 -18.07
CA LEU A 214 -0.34 -0.99 -19.25
C LEU A 214 -1.77 -1.45 -18.92
N LEU A 215 -1.92 -2.56 -18.18
CA LEU A 215 -3.23 -3.01 -17.70
C LEU A 215 -3.92 -1.94 -16.85
N LEU A 216 -3.22 -1.40 -15.85
CA LEU A 216 -3.76 -0.36 -14.97
C LEU A 216 -4.11 0.92 -15.74
N LEU A 217 -3.22 1.39 -16.61
CA LEU A 217 -3.48 2.55 -17.46
C LEU A 217 -4.72 2.33 -18.34
N ARG A 218 -4.84 1.14 -18.96
CA ARG A 218 -6.02 0.78 -19.76
C ARG A 218 -7.31 0.83 -18.94
N ILE A 219 -7.30 0.31 -17.70
CA ILE A 219 -8.47 0.35 -16.82
C ILE A 219 -8.79 1.81 -16.45
N ILE A 220 -7.78 2.65 -16.15
CA ILE A 220 -7.95 4.07 -15.82
C ILE A 220 -8.62 4.81 -16.99
N ASP A 221 -8.10 4.65 -18.21
CA ASP A 221 -8.64 5.28 -19.42
C ASP A 221 -10.11 4.91 -19.62
N ARG A 222 -10.42 3.61 -19.52
CA ARG A 222 -11.79 3.13 -19.66
C ARG A 222 -12.71 3.63 -18.55
N THR A 223 -12.20 3.72 -17.32
CA THR A 223 -12.93 4.23 -16.15
C THR A 223 -13.26 5.72 -16.30
N SER A 224 -12.34 6.52 -16.86
CA SER A 224 -12.54 7.97 -17.03
C SER A 224 -13.76 8.30 -17.91
N ILE A 225 -14.06 7.45 -18.89
CA ILE A 225 -15.15 7.62 -19.86
C ILE A 225 -16.48 7.04 -19.33
N GLN A 226 -16.50 6.34 -18.18
CA GLN A 226 -17.73 5.76 -17.61
C GLN A 226 -18.70 6.86 -17.14
N ARG A 227 -19.97 6.80 -17.59
CA ARG A 227 -21.02 7.73 -17.19
C ARG A 227 -21.73 7.30 -15.90
N ASN A 228 -21.84 5.99 -15.68
CA ASN A 228 -22.51 5.45 -14.50
C ASN A 228 -21.59 5.54 -13.29
N ILE A 229 -22.02 6.23 -12.25
CA ILE A 229 -21.24 6.49 -11.03
C ILE A 229 -20.86 5.17 -10.32
N PHE A 230 -21.77 4.21 -10.24
CA PHE A 230 -21.48 2.91 -9.64
C PHE A 230 -20.34 2.19 -10.38
N TYR A 231 -20.39 2.16 -11.71
CA TYR A 231 -19.39 1.52 -12.55
C TYR A 231 -18.02 2.20 -12.40
N LYS A 232 -18.04 3.53 -12.38
CA LYS A 232 -16.83 4.33 -12.19
C LYS A 232 -16.14 4.04 -10.84
N ILE A 233 -16.90 4.04 -9.76
CA ILE A 233 -16.38 3.77 -8.41
C ILE A 233 -15.89 2.34 -8.29
N TYR A 234 -16.63 1.36 -8.80
CA TYR A 234 -16.22 -0.03 -8.81
C TYR A 234 -14.88 -0.21 -9.53
N SER A 235 -14.73 0.38 -10.72
CA SER A 235 -13.49 0.32 -11.49
C SER A 235 -12.31 0.95 -10.75
N TYR A 236 -12.50 2.09 -10.06
CA TYR A 236 -11.45 2.66 -9.21
C TYR A 236 -11.07 1.73 -8.05
N CYS A 237 -12.04 1.04 -7.45
CA CYS A 237 -11.74 0.03 -6.43
C CYS A 237 -10.91 -1.14 -7.00
N VAL A 238 -11.21 -1.60 -8.21
CA VAL A 238 -10.42 -2.65 -8.90
C VAL A 238 -9.00 -2.18 -9.17
N ILE A 239 -8.84 -0.96 -9.71
CA ILE A 239 -7.51 -0.37 -9.98
C ILE A 239 -6.67 -0.34 -8.70
N VAL A 240 -7.24 0.17 -7.62
CA VAL A 240 -6.55 0.31 -6.33
C VAL A 240 -6.15 -1.05 -5.76
N LEU A 241 -7.04 -2.04 -5.79
CA LEU A 241 -6.72 -3.38 -5.31
C LEU A 241 -5.57 -4.01 -6.10
N ILE A 242 -5.64 -4.00 -7.43
CA ILE A 242 -4.57 -4.57 -8.27
C ILE A 242 -3.28 -3.79 -8.07
N PHE A 243 -3.33 -2.45 -8.03
CA PHE A 243 -2.15 -1.61 -7.86
C PHE A 243 -1.45 -1.86 -6.53
N PHE A 244 -2.18 -1.91 -5.41
CA PHE A 244 -1.56 -2.11 -4.10
C PHE A 244 -0.95 -3.50 -3.96
N HIS A 245 -1.63 -4.56 -4.41
CA HIS A 245 -1.05 -5.90 -4.41
C HIS A 245 0.23 -5.95 -5.26
N PHE A 246 0.17 -5.41 -6.48
CA PHE A 246 1.31 -5.34 -7.38
C PHE A 246 2.48 -4.53 -6.79
N ALA A 247 2.21 -3.31 -6.32
CA ALA A 247 3.25 -2.41 -5.81
C ALA A 247 3.90 -2.95 -4.53
N ILE A 248 3.10 -3.46 -3.59
CA ILE A 248 3.62 -3.98 -2.31
C ILE A 248 4.39 -5.27 -2.56
N ASN A 249 3.88 -6.20 -3.39
CA ASN A 249 4.59 -7.44 -3.70
C ASN A 249 5.98 -7.17 -4.28
N ILE A 250 6.07 -6.33 -5.31
CA ILE A 250 7.38 -5.98 -5.91
C ILE A 250 8.27 -5.30 -4.89
N SER A 251 7.76 -4.30 -4.16
CA SER A 251 8.54 -3.55 -3.16
C SER A 251 9.08 -4.45 -2.04
N MET A 252 8.30 -5.46 -1.63
CA MET A 252 8.70 -6.45 -0.64
C MET A 252 9.83 -7.34 -1.16
N VAL A 253 9.70 -7.84 -2.39
CA VAL A 253 10.70 -8.73 -3.02
C VAL A 253 12.04 -8.04 -3.22
N ILE A 254 12.04 -6.75 -3.62
CA ILE A 254 13.29 -5.98 -3.79
C ILE A 254 13.80 -5.36 -2.48
N GLY A 255 13.11 -5.57 -1.35
CA GLY A 255 13.55 -5.13 -0.02
C GLY A 255 13.30 -3.67 0.32
N ILE A 256 12.47 -2.95 -0.45
CA ILE A 256 12.07 -1.56 -0.15
C ILE A 256 10.93 -1.52 0.88
N PHE A 257 10.14 -2.59 0.98
CA PHE A 257 9.00 -2.70 1.87
C PHE A 257 9.10 -3.94 2.74
N PRO A 258 8.60 -3.91 4.00
CA PRO A 258 8.60 -5.08 4.88
C PRO A 258 7.90 -6.30 4.25
N SER A 259 8.39 -7.50 4.54
CA SER A 259 7.75 -8.75 4.11
C SER A 259 6.39 -8.93 4.80
N VAL A 260 5.30 -8.82 4.04
CA VAL A 260 3.92 -8.83 4.59
C VAL A 260 3.02 -9.91 3.99
N GLY A 261 3.54 -10.74 3.09
CA GLY A 261 2.78 -11.88 2.56
C GLY A 261 1.62 -11.46 1.63
N ILE A 262 1.89 -10.68 0.59
CA ILE A 262 0.89 -10.25 -0.39
C ILE A 262 1.18 -10.90 -1.74
N PRO A 263 0.24 -11.68 -2.32
CA PRO A 263 0.43 -12.31 -3.61
C PRO A 263 0.39 -11.31 -4.76
N LEU A 264 1.16 -11.58 -5.82
CA LEU A 264 1.11 -10.82 -7.07
C LEU A 264 -0.15 -11.23 -7.87
N PRO A 265 -1.08 -10.29 -8.19
CA PRO A 265 -2.32 -10.62 -8.87
C PRO A 265 -2.09 -11.40 -10.18
N PHE A 266 -2.89 -12.43 -10.44
CA PHE A 266 -2.88 -13.28 -11.64
C PHE A 266 -1.62 -14.10 -11.90
N ILE A 267 -0.53 -13.92 -11.15
CA ILE A 267 0.74 -14.64 -11.34
C ILE A 267 1.03 -15.56 -10.16
N SER A 268 0.85 -15.09 -8.92
CA SER A 268 1.12 -15.88 -7.71
C SER A 268 0.26 -17.13 -7.66
N TYR A 269 0.88 -18.23 -7.23
CA TYR A 269 0.16 -19.45 -6.88
C TYR A 269 -0.75 -19.23 -5.68
N GLY A 270 -2.02 -19.65 -5.81
CA GLY A 270 -3.02 -19.58 -4.76
C GLY A 270 -4.44 -19.65 -5.34
N GLY A 271 -5.16 -20.74 -5.10
CA GLY A 271 -6.51 -20.95 -5.65
C GLY A 271 -7.49 -19.85 -5.23
N SER A 272 -7.49 -19.47 -3.95
CA SER A 272 -8.37 -18.43 -3.41
C SER A 272 -8.05 -17.04 -3.96
N SER A 273 -6.78 -16.66 -4.04
CA SER A 273 -6.35 -15.38 -4.58
C SER A 273 -6.66 -15.27 -6.08
N MET A 274 -6.39 -16.31 -6.86
CA MET A 274 -6.68 -16.36 -8.28
C MET A 274 -8.20 -16.23 -8.53
N LEU A 275 -9.03 -16.95 -7.79
CA LEU A 275 -10.50 -16.83 -7.88
C LEU A 275 -10.97 -15.42 -7.54
N ALA A 276 -10.46 -14.84 -6.45
CA ALA A 276 -10.84 -13.49 -6.02
C ALA A 276 -10.51 -12.44 -7.07
N PHE A 277 -9.27 -12.43 -7.61
CA PHE A 277 -8.87 -11.50 -8.66
C PHE A 277 -9.62 -11.74 -9.97
N THR A 278 -9.88 -12.99 -10.33
CA THR A 278 -10.64 -13.32 -11.52
C THR A 278 -12.10 -12.82 -11.42
N ILE A 279 -12.79 -13.05 -10.30
CA ILE A 279 -14.15 -12.56 -10.08
C ILE A 279 -14.18 -11.03 -10.09
N LEU A 280 -13.23 -10.39 -9.41
CA LEU A 280 -13.09 -8.94 -9.36
C LEU A 280 -12.92 -8.35 -10.77
N PHE A 281 -12.02 -8.93 -11.56
CA PHE A 281 -11.69 -8.46 -12.90
C PHE A 281 -12.78 -8.80 -13.94
N ALA A 282 -13.43 -9.97 -13.83
CA ALA A 282 -14.57 -10.33 -14.66
C ALA A 282 -15.75 -9.37 -14.44
N GLY A 283 -15.99 -8.97 -13.19
CA GLY A 283 -16.96 -7.92 -12.86
C GLY A 283 -16.63 -6.60 -13.57
N TYR A 284 -15.37 -6.19 -13.58
CA TYR A 284 -14.92 -5.01 -14.31
C TYR A 284 -15.15 -5.14 -15.83
N ILE A 285 -14.76 -6.27 -16.44
CA ILE A 285 -14.94 -6.51 -17.88
C ILE A 285 -16.42 -6.44 -18.26
N LYS A 286 -17.32 -7.06 -17.46
CA LYS A 286 -18.77 -7.01 -17.69
C LYS A 286 -19.31 -5.58 -17.64
N ILE A 287 -18.84 -4.79 -16.71
CA ILE A 287 -19.17 -3.37 -16.60
C ILE A 287 -18.68 -2.57 -17.81
N ASP A 288 -17.46 -2.81 -18.27
CA ASP A 288 -16.90 -2.10 -19.43
C ASP A 288 -17.60 -2.48 -20.73
N SER A 289 -18.00 -3.77 -20.90
CA SER A 289 -18.72 -4.25 -22.09
C SER A 289 -20.15 -3.71 -22.19
N SER A 290 -20.85 -3.50 -21.07
CA SER A 290 -22.23 -3.00 -21.06
C SER A 290 -22.40 -1.60 -21.65
N LYS A 291 -21.29 -0.89 -21.90
CA LYS A 291 -21.27 0.41 -22.54
C LYS A 291 -21.56 0.33 -24.07
N LYS A 292 -21.26 -0.81 -24.69
CA LYS A 292 -21.48 -1.02 -26.14
C LYS A 292 -22.95 -1.27 -26.49
N GLU A 293 -23.77 -1.65 -25.54
CA GLU A 293 -25.18 -2.03 -25.78
C GLU A 293 -26.15 -0.82 -25.80
N LYS A 294 -25.67 0.39 -25.66
CA LYS A 294 -26.50 1.64 -25.60
C LYS A 294 -26.23 2.61 -26.75
N TRP A 295 -25.98 2.04 -27.96
CA TRP A 295 -25.99 2.81 -29.21
C TRP A 295 -27.13 2.33 -30.08
#